data_7b86f4c82aa450178b7921b03c12d4e6
#
_entry.id   7b86f4c82aa450178b7921b03c12d4e6
#
_cell.length_a   1.000
_cell.length_b   1.000
_cell.length_c   1.000
_cell.angle_alpha   90.00
_cell.angle_beta   90.00
_cell.angle_gamma   90.00
#
_symmetry.space_group_name_H-M   'P 1'
#
loop_
_entity.id
_entity.type
_entity.pdbx_description
1 polymer ?
#
loop_
_entity_poly.entity_id
_entity_poly.type
_entity_poly.pdbx_seq_one_letter_code
_entity_poly.pdbx_strand_id
1 'polypeptide(L)'
;MIDTILPIPDLFAATRVLCIQPHYDDNDIAAAGTIARLTAQGCEVIYVTVTNDLMGVVDGFATDDEARIALKRDQFAAASHIGITQQHWLDYPDAGAYDYFAVRRDILMHIRRIKPDFVMTCDPWLTYEGHRDHIQTGLAVSEAVMFAGLTRIASSDPTVDAAYQSHHIAGIAFYFTREPNVIVDITSTWPQKVAALRSYHAQFDDAGLDELVTAFDHKSRQVAQGQAFARGEPLKVLHTSALHCGI
;
A
#
# COMPACT_ATOMS: atom_id res chain seq x y z
N MET A 1 16.39 13.35 19.17
CA MET A 1 17.47 12.42 19.59
C MET A 1 17.36 11.03 18.89
N ILE A 2 16.15 10.47 18.72
CA ILE A 2 15.94 9.23 17.93
C ILE A 2 16.28 9.43 16.46
N ASP A 3 15.88 10.56 15.87
CA ASP A 3 16.11 10.89 14.45
C ASP A 3 17.60 11.03 14.07
N THR A 4 18.49 11.12 15.05
CA THR A 4 19.95 11.13 14.82
C THR A 4 20.54 9.72 14.78
N ILE A 5 19.86 8.76 15.39
CA ILE A 5 20.31 7.34 15.46
C ILE A 5 19.65 6.52 14.35
N LEU A 6 18.38 6.79 14.08
CA LEU A 6 17.60 6.17 13.02
C LEU A 6 16.98 7.28 12.13
N PRO A 7 17.73 7.80 11.16
CA PRO A 7 17.22 8.83 10.26
C PRO A 7 16.03 8.27 9.48
N ILE A 8 15.09 9.16 9.12
CA ILE A 8 13.97 8.79 8.24
C ILE A 8 14.55 8.30 6.92
N PRO A 9 14.28 7.04 6.52
CA PRO A 9 14.79 6.52 5.27
C PRO A 9 14.23 7.30 4.07
N ASP A 10 15.07 7.50 3.05
CA ASP A 10 14.62 8.12 1.81
C ASP A 10 13.88 7.10 0.94
N LEU A 11 12.56 7.21 0.86
CA LEU A 11 11.72 6.37 0.00
C LEU A 11 12.12 6.46 -1.47
N PHE A 12 12.61 7.62 -1.92
CA PHE A 12 12.99 7.83 -3.32
C PHE A 12 14.40 7.32 -3.67
N ALA A 13 15.15 6.82 -2.68
CA ALA A 13 16.36 6.03 -2.92
C ALA A 13 16.06 4.54 -3.16
N ALA A 14 14.81 4.10 -2.98
CA ALA A 14 14.40 2.72 -3.21
C ALA A 14 14.48 2.33 -4.69
N THR A 15 14.94 1.11 -4.95
CA THR A 15 14.96 0.49 -6.29
C THR A 15 13.80 -0.47 -6.48
N ARG A 16 13.27 -1.02 -5.38
CA ARG A 16 12.11 -1.91 -5.36
C ARG A 16 11.24 -1.65 -4.15
N VAL A 17 9.98 -1.31 -4.40
CA VAL A 17 8.96 -1.06 -3.36
C VAL A 17 7.86 -2.11 -3.46
N LEU A 18 7.51 -2.72 -2.33
CA LEU A 18 6.36 -3.61 -2.22
C LEU A 18 5.22 -2.86 -1.53
N CYS A 19 4.16 -2.56 -2.28
CA CYS A 19 2.95 -1.94 -1.76
C CYS A 19 1.92 -3.01 -1.45
N ILE A 20 1.53 -3.11 -0.18
CA ILE A 20 0.57 -4.12 0.29
C ILE A 20 -0.67 -3.39 0.80
N GLN A 21 -1.82 -3.74 0.26
CA GLN A 21 -3.09 -3.08 0.53
C GLN A 21 -4.17 -4.08 0.93
N PRO A 22 -5.14 -3.68 1.76
CA PRO A 22 -6.30 -4.51 2.07
C PRO A 22 -7.22 -4.70 0.85
N HIS A 23 -7.66 -3.62 0.18
CA HIS A 23 -8.58 -3.63 -0.94
C HIS A 23 -7.90 -3.20 -2.24
N TYR A 24 -8.61 -3.26 -3.36
CA TYR A 24 -8.02 -3.07 -4.69
C TYR A 24 -7.58 -1.63 -4.98
N ASP A 25 -8.14 -0.64 -4.30
CA ASP A 25 -7.98 0.80 -4.57
C ASP A 25 -7.12 1.56 -3.54
N ASP A 26 -6.85 0.98 -2.36
CA ASP A 26 -6.26 1.69 -1.21
C ASP A 26 -4.91 2.35 -1.50
N ASN A 27 -4.00 1.62 -2.17
CA ASN A 27 -2.69 2.19 -2.55
C ASN A 27 -2.86 3.42 -3.43
N ASP A 28 -3.81 3.36 -4.37
CA ASP A 28 -4.01 4.41 -5.36
C ASP A 28 -4.76 5.61 -4.77
N ILE A 29 -5.76 5.35 -3.94
CA ILE A 29 -6.44 6.41 -3.19
C ILE A 29 -5.46 7.17 -2.32
N ALA A 30 -4.62 6.45 -1.59
CA ALA A 30 -3.71 7.07 -0.63
C ALA A 30 -2.46 7.67 -1.28
N ALA A 31 -1.81 6.95 -2.22
CA ALA A 31 -0.42 7.19 -2.60
C ALA A 31 -0.12 7.08 -4.11
N ALA A 32 -1.12 7.05 -5.01
CA ALA A 32 -0.86 6.90 -6.45
C ALA A 32 0.09 7.96 -7.01
N GLY A 33 0.04 9.20 -6.51
CA GLY A 33 0.95 10.26 -6.93
C GLY A 33 2.41 9.97 -6.54
N THR A 34 2.62 9.46 -5.33
CA THR A 34 3.93 9.01 -4.83
C THR A 34 4.43 7.81 -5.64
N ILE A 35 3.56 6.83 -5.88
CA ILE A 35 3.87 5.61 -6.65
C ILE A 35 4.23 5.98 -8.10
N ALA A 36 3.47 6.86 -8.75
CA ALA A 36 3.80 7.35 -10.09
C ALA A 36 5.16 8.06 -10.16
N ARG A 37 5.57 8.76 -9.10
CA ARG A 37 6.93 9.33 -9.02
C ARG A 37 8.00 8.26 -8.89
N LEU A 38 7.77 7.24 -8.06
CA LEU A 38 8.70 6.12 -7.89
C LEU A 38 8.91 5.38 -9.22
N THR A 39 7.84 5.02 -9.90
CA THR A 39 7.92 4.31 -11.19
C THR A 39 8.55 5.18 -12.29
N ALA A 40 8.25 6.49 -12.33
CA ALA A 40 8.83 7.41 -13.29
C ALA A 40 10.36 7.56 -13.16
N GLN A 41 10.93 7.34 -11.98
CA GLN A 41 12.39 7.33 -11.78
C GLN A 41 13.02 5.93 -11.91
N GLY A 42 12.23 4.93 -12.34
CA GLY A 42 12.72 3.56 -12.60
C GLY A 42 12.65 2.63 -11.39
N CYS A 43 12.00 3.01 -10.28
CA CYS A 43 11.75 2.11 -9.17
C CYS A 43 10.74 1.03 -9.59
N GLU A 44 11.05 -0.24 -9.32
CA GLU A 44 10.11 -1.35 -9.49
C GLU A 44 9.12 -1.32 -8.33
N VAL A 45 7.85 -1.06 -8.62
CA VAL A 45 6.78 -1.07 -7.61
C VAL A 45 5.84 -2.23 -7.88
N ILE A 46 5.61 -3.06 -6.85
CA ILE A 46 4.83 -4.30 -6.92
C ILE A 46 3.67 -4.21 -5.94
N TYR A 47 2.48 -4.62 -6.39
CA TYR A 47 1.28 -4.65 -5.55
C TYR A 47 0.98 -6.05 -5.02
N VAL A 48 0.54 -6.11 -3.76
CA VAL A 48 -0.14 -7.27 -3.16
C VAL A 48 -1.44 -6.78 -2.54
N THR A 49 -2.57 -7.31 -3.02
CA THR A 49 -3.90 -7.05 -2.46
C THR A 49 -4.32 -8.24 -1.60
N VAL A 50 -4.74 -7.97 -0.37
CA VAL A 50 -5.00 -9.01 0.65
C VAL A 50 -6.38 -9.62 0.49
N THR A 51 -7.43 -8.80 0.42
CA THR A 51 -8.82 -9.28 0.37
C THR A 51 -9.34 -9.42 -1.07
N ASN A 52 -10.48 -10.07 -1.19
CA ASN A 52 -11.19 -10.19 -2.46
C ASN A 52 -12.07 -8.97 -2.79
N ASP A 53 -12.26 -8.05 -1.82
CA ASP A 53 -12.97 -6.78 -1.97
C ASP A 53 -14.39 -6.88 -2.56
N LEU A 54 -15.04 -8.03 -2.39
CA LEU A 54 -16.36 -8.27 -2.97
C LEU A 54 -17.45 -7.43 -2.34
N MET A 55 -17.28 -7.03 -1.08
CA MET A 55 -18.25 -6.19 -0.38
C MET A 55 -18.23 -4.73 -0.84
N GLY A 56 -17.12 -4.29 -1.48
CA GLY A 56 -16.99 -2.95 -2.04
C GLY A 56 -17.61 -2.77 -3.42
N VAL A 57 -18.11 -3.85 -4.06
CA VAL A 57 -18.66 -3.80 -5.41
C VAL A 57 -20.07 -3.18 -5.40
N VAL A 58 -20.28 -2.15 -6.22
CA VAL A 58 -21.56 -1.40 -6.25
C VAL A 58 -22.68 -2.13 -7.01
N ASP A 59 -22.35 -3.03 -7.94
CA ASP A 59 -23.35 -3.88 -8.62
C ASP A 59 -23.76 -5.05 -7.73
N GLY A 60 -24.84 -4.85 -6.96
CA GLY A 60 -25.39 -5.86 -6.05
C GLY A 60 -26.00 -7.09 -6.74
N PHE A 61 -26.03 -7.15 -8.08
CA PHE A 61 -26.52 -8.28 -8.87
C PHE A 61 -25.40 -9.08 -9.53
N ALA A 62 -24.15 -8.58 -9.52
CA ALA A 62 -23.01 -9.31 -10.05
C ALA A 62 -22.77 -10.59 -9.22
N THR A 63 -22.41 -11.67 -9.90
CA THR A 63 -21.87 -12.84 -9.22
C THR A 63 -20.47 -12.56 -8.69
N ASP A 64 -20.02 -13.34 -7.71
CA ASP A 64 -18.66 -13.18 -7.15
C ASP A 64 -17.57 -13.23 -8.24
N ASP A 65 -17.73 -14.12 -9.25
CA ASP A 65 -16.76 -14.23 -10.33
C ASP A 65 -16.77 -13.00 -11.25
N GLU A 66 -17.94 -12.45 -11.58
CA GLU A 66 -18.08 -11.22 -12.36
C GLU A 66 -17.48 -10.01 -11.58
N ALA A 67 -17.74 -9.93 -10.28
CA ALA A 67 -17.19 -8.91 -9.40
C ALA A 67 -15.67 -8.98 -9.34
N ARG A 68 -15.07 -10.18 -9.15
CA ARG A 68 -13.61 -10.37 -9.16
C ARG A 68 -12.97 -9.97 -10.49
N ILE A 69 -13.61 -10.29 -11.61
CA ILE A 69 -13.14 -9.91 -12.94
C ILE A 69 -13.16 -8.37 -13.08
N ALA A 70 -14.23 -7.72 -12.64
CA ALA A 70 -14.36 -6.27 -12.71
C ALA A 70 -13.33 -5.56 -11.84
N LEU A 71 -13.16 -5.97 -10.57
CA LEU A 71 -12.16 -5.43 -9.65
C LEU A 71 -10.74 -5.54 -10.21
N LYS A 72 -10.35 -6.72 -10.72
CA LYS A 72 -9.03 -6.91 -11.32
C LYS A 72 -8.82 -6.07 -12.58
N ARG A 73 -9.84 -6.00 -13.44
CA ARG A 73 -9.81 -5.13 -14.63
C ARG A 73 -9.54 -3.68 -14.25
N ASP A 74 -10.25 -3.16 -13.26
CA ASP A 74 -10.13 -1.78 -12.82
C ASP A 74 -8.76 -1.51 -12.18
N GLN A 75 -8.27 -2.41 -11.34
CA GLN A 75 -6.92 -2.31 -10.78
C GLN A 75 -5.82 -2.39 -11.84
N PHE A 76 -5.95 -3.23 -12.86
CA PHE A 76 -5.02 -3.23 -14.00
C PHE A 76 -5.05 -1.92 -14.78
N ALA A 77 -6.24 -1.35 -14.99
CA ALA A 77 -6.37 -0.04 -15.65
C ALA A 77 -5.71 1.06 -14.82
N ALA A 78 -6.00 1.13 -13.52
CA ALA A 78 -5.37 2.08 -12.59
C ALA A 78 -3.85 1.94 -12.60
N ALA A 79 -3.34 0.72 -12.44
CA ALA A 79 -1.92 0.41 -12.45
C ALA A 79 -1.18 0.90 -13.71
N SER A 80 -1.83 0.82 -14.87
CA SER A 80 -1.25 1.28 -16.15
C SER A 80 -0.95 2.79 -16.17
N HIS A 81 -1.73 3.60 -15.45
CA HIS A 81 -1.56 5.04 -15.38
C HIS A 81 -0.38 5.47 -14.51
N ILE A 82 0.03 4.62 -13.57
CA ILE A 82 1.07 4.90 -12.57
C ILE A 82 2.30 3.98 -12.69
N GLY A 83 2.36 3.17 -13.76
CA GLY A 83 3.55 2.39 -14.11
C GLY A 83 3.73 1.09 -13.33
N ILE A 84 2.68 0.54 -12.71
CA ILE A 84 2.73 -0.76 -12.03
C ILE A 84 2.62 -1.89 -13.06
N THR A 85 3.55 -2.86 -13.00
CA THR A 85 3.61 -3.99 -13.94
C THR A 85 3.41 -5.35 -13.29
N GLN A 86 3.51 -5.43 -11.96
CA GLN A 86 3.33 -6.67 -11.21
C GLN A 86 2.31 -6.49 -10.10
N GLN A 87 1.32 -7.39 -10.08
CA GLN A 87 0.26 -7.41 -9.08
C GLN A 87 -0.02 -8.84 -8.64
N HIS A 88 -0.25 -9.03 -7.33
CA HIS A 88 -0.59 -10.30 -6.70
C HIS A 88 -1.85 -10.13 -5.85
N TRP A 89 -2.66 -11.18 -5.77
CA TRP A 89 -3.89 -11.21 -4.97
C TRP A 89 -3.87 -12.42 -4.05
N LEU A 90 -4.14 -12.21 -2.75
CA LEU A 90 -4.22 -13.28 -1.77
C LEU A 90 -5.65 -13.83 -1.65
N ASP A 91 -6.63 -13.05 -2.09
CA ASP A 91 -8.04 -13.41 -2.22
C ASP A 91 -8.71 -13.85 -0.90
N TYR A 92 -8.26 -13.31 0.23
CA TYR A 92 -8.92 -13.54 1.52
C TYR A 92 -10.31 -12.90 1.54
N PRO A 93 -11.27 -13.48 2.27
CA PRO A 93 -12.61 -12.89 2.41
C PRO A 93 -12.53 -11.49 3.03
N ASP A 94 -13.40 -10.59 2.60
CA ASP A 94 -13.53 -9.25 3.13
C ASP A 94 -14.00 -9.20 4.59
N ALA A 95 -13.96 -8.00 5.20
CA ALA A 95 -14.45 -7.68 6.53
C ALA A 95 -13.76 -8.43 7.68
N GLY A 96 -12.48 -8.78 7.53
CA GLY A 96 -11.68 -9.45 8.55
C GLY A 96 -12.05 -10.91 8.78
N ALA A 97 -12.80 -11.56 7.87
CA ALA A 97 -13.25 -12.93 8.00
C ALA A 97 -12.16 -13.95 7.60
N TYR A 98 -10.93 -13.76 8.08
CA TYR A 98 -9.78 -14.60 7.76
C TYR A 98 -8.84 -14.81 8.96
N ASP A 99 -7.97 -15.83 8.86
CA ASP A 99 -6.90 -16.04 9.83
C ASP A 99 -5.78 -15.02 9.64
N TYR A 100 -5.65 -14.10 10.59
CA TYR A 100 -4.61 -13.08 10.64
C TYR A 100 -3.19 -13.65 10.46
N PHE A 101 -2.90 -14.78 11.11
CA PHE A 101 -1.57 -15.39 11.02
C PHE A 101 -1.31 -16.06 9.66
N ALA A 102 -2.36 -16.50 8.96
CA ALA A 102 -2.22 -16.96 7.58
C ALA A 102 -1.85 -15.80 6.66
N VAL A 103 -2.58 -14.68 6.73
CA VAL A 103 -2.27 -13.45 5.98
C VAL A 103 -0.83 -12.99 6.25
N ARG A 104 -0.42 -12.92 7.51
CA ARG A 104 0.96 -12.54 7.86
C ARG A 104 2.01 -13.48 7.24
N ARG A 105 1.77 -14.80 7.21
CA ARG A 105 2.68 -15.76 6.59
C ARG A 105 2.76 -15.58 5.06
N ASP A 106 1.65 -15.29 4.41
CA ASP A 106 1.62 -15.01 2.97
C ASP A 106 2.36 -13.71 2.64
N ILE A 107 2.14 -12.66 3.42
CA ILE A 107 2.88 -11.40 3.29
C ILE A 107 4.39 -11.64 3.48
N LEU A 108 4.78 -12.40 4.51
CA LEU A 108 6.18 -12.75 4.75
C LEU A 108 6.80 -13.51 3.58
N MET A 109 6.04 -14.44 2.98
CA MET A 109 6.44 -15.15 1.78
C MET A 109 6.71 -14.18 0.62
N HIS A 110 5.80 -13.22 0.37
CA HIS A 110 5.99 -12.21 -0.68
C HIS A 110 7.21 -11.33 -0.41
N ILE A 111 7.42 -10.85 0.81
CA ILE A 111 8.61 -10.07 1.19
C ILE A 111 9.90 -10.87 0.93
N ARG A 112 9.95 -12.14 1.30
CA ARG A 112 11.13 -13.01 1.08
C ARG A 112 11.39 -13.31 -0.38
N ARG A 113 10.33 -13.49 -1.17
CA ARG A 113 10.41 -13.77 -2.62
C ARG A 113 10.83 -12.55 -3.41
N ILE A 114 10.20 -11.41 -3.15
CA ILE A 114 10.37 -10.16 -3.89
C ILE A 114 11.64 -9.42 -3.46
N LYS A 115 12.00 -9.51 -2.18
CA LYS A 115 13.15 -8.82 -1.55
C LYS A 115 13.09 -7.30 -1.80
N PRO A 116 12.03 -6.61 -1.37
CA PRO A 116 11.92 -5.16 -1.52
C PRO A 116 12.93 -4.46 -0.60
N ASP A 117 13.45 -3.33 -1.02
CA ASP A 117 14.24 -2.44 -0.17
C ASP A 117 13.36 -1.44 0.60
N PHE A 118 12.07 -1.34 0.23
CA PHE A 118 11.08 -0.54 0.94
C PHE A 118 9.69 -1.20 0.89
N VAL A 119 8.89 -1.05 1.95
CA VAL A 119 7.51 -1.54 1.99
C VAL A 119 6.55 -0.38 2.23
N MET A 120 5.38 -0.40 1.60
CA MET A 120 4.31 0.59 1.81
C MET A 120 2.99 -0.11 2.12
N THR A 121 2.23 0.41 3.10
CA THR A 121 0.92 -0.12 3.49
C THR A 121 0.09 0.92 4.24
N CYS A 122 -1.16 0.59 4.59
CA CYS A 122 -2.00 1.43 5.44
C CYS A 122 -1.49 1.49 6.89
N ASP A 123 -1.75 2.62 7.56
CA ASP A 123 -1.39 2.82 8.97
C ASP A 123 -2.36 2.07 9.89
N PRO A 124 -1.93 0.98 10.56
CA PRO A 124 -2.81 0.21 11.43
C PRO A 124 -3.16 0.91 12.74
N TRP A 125 -2.46 1.99 13.07
CA TRP A 125 -2.68 2.80 14.28
C TRP A 125 -3.46 4.09 13.99
N LEU A 126 -4.03 4.22 12.78
CA LEU A 126 -4.87 5.37 12.44
C LEU A 126 -5.99 5.50 13.47
N THR A 127 -6.00 6.63 14.20
CA THR A 127 -7.01 6.90 15.22
C THR A 127 -8.41 6.90 14.61
N TYR A 128 -9.31 6.08 15.16
CA TYR A 128 -10.68 5.88 14.71
C TYR A 128 -10.83 5.12 13.39
N GLU A 129 -9.79 4.38 12.95
CA GLU A 129 -9.95 3.42 11.86
C GLU A 129 -10.87 2.27 12.33
N GLY A 130 -12.00 2.12 11.66
CA GLY A 130 -12.98 1.08 11.95
C GLY A 130 -12.92 -0.11 10.99
N HIS A 131 -12.21 0.05 9.85
CA HIS A 131 -12.12 -1.01 8.86
C HIS A 131 -11.13 -2.09 9.30
N ARG A 132 -11.66 -3.27 9.61
CA ARG A 132 -10.87 -4.37 10.16
C ARG A 132 -9.73 -4.77 9.24
N ASP A 133 -9.97 -4.78 7.93
CA ASP A 133 -8.96 -5.18 6.94
C ASP A 133 -7.79 -4.20 6.89
N HIS A 134 -8.02 -2.90 7.03
CA HIS A 134 -6.94 -1.90 7.14
C HIS A 134 -6.07 -2.18 8.37
N ILE A 135 -6.69 -2.36 9.52
CA ILE A 135 -5.96 -2.61 10.78
C ILE A 135 -5.16 -3.90 10.68
N GLN A 136 -5.79 -4.99 10.24
CA GLN A 136 -5.13 -6.31 10.18
C GLN A 136 -4.04 -6.35 9.11
N THR A 137 -4.26 -5.78 7.93
CA THR A 137 -3.25 -5.71 6.88
C THR A 137 -2.04 -4.90 7.34
N GLY A 138 -2.24 -3.69 7.86
CA GLY A 138 -1.15 -2.85 8.34
C GLY A 138 -0.33 -3.51 9.45
N LEU A 139 -0.99 -4.17 10.42
CA LEU A 139 -0.31 -4.93 11.48
C LEU A 139 0.45 -6.14 10.93
N ALA A 140 -0.18 -6.93 10.04
CA ALA A 140 0.45 -8.12 9.45
C ALA A 140 1.68 -7.76 8.61
N VAL A 141 1.61 -6.64 7.87
CA VAL A 141 2.75 -6.10 7.11
C VAL A 141 3.86 -5.66 8.05
N SER A 142 3.54 -4.91 9.11
CA SER A 142 4.52 -4.44 10.09
C SER A 142 5.26 -5.60 10.76
N GLU A 143 4.53 -6.65 11.18
CA GLU A 143 5.13 -7.86 11.74
C GLU A 143 5.96 -8.62 10.71
N ALA A 144 5.48 -8.77 9.47
CA ALA A 144 6.19 -9.50 8.42
C ALA A 144 7.50 -8.79 8.04
N VAL A 145 7.53 -7.46 7.99
CA VAL A 145 8.74 -6.65 7.78
C VAL A 145 9.74 -6.88 8.90
N MET A 146 9.29 -6.81 10.15
CA MET A 146 10.13 -7.05 11.32
C MET A 146 10.70 -8.48 11.36
N PHE A 147 9.92 -9.46 10.89
CA PHE A 147 10.28 -10.87 10.90
C PHE A 147 11.02 -11.35 9.64
N ALA A 148 11.13 -10.52 8.61
CA ALA A 148 11.67 -10.95 7.31
C ALA A 148 13.03 -11.66 7.41
N GLY A 149 13.95 -11.13 8.25
CA GLY A 149 15.28 -11.71 8.47
C GLY A 149 15.34 -12.88 9.47
N LEU A 150 14.23 -13.20 10.15
CA LEU A 150 14.21 -14.22 11.20
C LEU A 150 13.90 -15.61 10.61
N THR A 151 14.92 -16.38 10.25
CA THR A 151 14.80 -17.67 9.55
C THR A 151 14.03 -18.77 10.31
N ARG A 152 13.82 -18.62 11.61
CA ARG A 152 12.99 -19.55 12.40
C ARG A 152 11.50 -19.28 12.33
N ILE A 153 11.10 -18.14 11.76
CA ILE A 153 9.69 -17.83 11.51
C ILE A 153 9.38 -18.27 10.08
N ALA A 154 8.50 -19.28 9.96
CA ALA A 154 8.10 -19.82 8.67
C ALA A 154 7.11 -18.87 7.96
N SER A 155 7.29 -18.69 6.65
CA SER A 155 6.29 -18.14 5.76
C SER A 155 5.28 -19.22 5.33
N SER A 156 4.42 -18.93 4.38
CA SER A 156 3.48 -19.90 3.81
C SER A 156 4.10 -20.82 2.76
N ASP A 157 5.32 -20.56 2.31
CA ASP A 157 6.02 -21.37 1.30
C ASP A 157 7.40 -21.83 1.82
N PRO A 158 7.53 -23.10 2.22
CA PRO A 158 8.80 -23.64 2.69
C PRO A 158 9.93 -23.59 1.65
N THR A 159 9.59 -23.58 0.35
CA THR A 159 10.60 -23.47 -0.72
C THR A 159 11.21 -22.09 -0.76
N VAL A 160 10.37 -21.05 -0.59
CA VAL A 160 10.83 -19.67 -0.45
C VAL A 160 11.70 -19.51 0.79
N ASP A 161 11.27 -20.07 1.92
CA ASP A 161 12.03 -20.00 3.17
C ASP A 161 13.40 -20.67 3.06
N ALA A 162 13.47 -21.85 2.44
CA ALA A 162 14.73 -22.58 2.24
C ALA A 162 15.70 -21.87 1.29
N ALA A 163 15.19 -21.14 0.30
CA ALA A 163 16.00 -20.38 -0.66
C ALA A 163 16.32 -18.96 -0.18
N TYR A 164 15.70 -18.51 0.90
CA TYR A 164 15.80 -17.13 1.33
C TYR A 164 17.18 -16.78 1.86
N GLN A 165 17.75 -15.73 1.30
CA GLN A 165 18.92 -15.04 1.85
C GLN A 165 18.47 -13.69 2.37
N SER A 166 18.82 -13.37 3.61
CA SER A 166 18.47 -12.12 4.26
C SER A 166 18.86 -10.94 3.39
N HIS A 167 17.96 -9.97 3.26
CA HIS A 167 18.17 -8.71 2.58
C HIS A 167 17.82 -7.56 3.53
N HIS A 168 18.27 -6.37 3.17
CA HIS A 168 17.99 -5.16 3.95
C HIS A 168 16.71 -4.50 3.45
N ILE A 169 15.75 -4.29 4.36
CA ILE A 169 14.58 -3.43 4.13
C ILE A 169 14.89 -2.10 4.82
N ALA A 170 15.14 -1.06 4.04
CA ALA A 170 15.56 0.24 4.55
C ALA A 170 14.46 0.92 5.35
N GLY A 171 13.20 0.80 4.89
CA GLY A 171 12.11 1.47 5.55
C GLY A 171 10.74 0.88 5.25
N ILE A 172 9.77 1.37 6.03
CA ILE A 172 8.34 1.16 5.82
C ILE A 172 7.64 2.52 5.77
N ALA A 173 6.72 2.69 4.83
CA ALA A 173 5.89 3.87 4.70
C ALA A 173 4.42 3.52 4.93
N PHE A 174 3.78 4.23 5.83
CA PHE A 174 2.36 4.09 6.11
C PHE A 174 1.59 5.26 5.49
N TYR A 175 0.59 4.94 4.67
CA TYR A 175 -0.40 5.90 4.20
C TYR A 175 -1.67 5.87 5.09
N PHE A 176 -2.63 6.75 4.85
CA PHE A 176 -3.81 6.98 5.71
C PHE A 176 -3.43 7.30 7.16
N THR A 177 -2.32 8.00 7.36
CA THR A 177 -1.82 8.34 8.69
C THR A 177 -2.28 9.73 9.16
N ARG A 178 -2.44 9.90 10.47
CA ARG A 178 -2.63 11.21 11.11
C ARG A 178 -1.32 11.80 11.63
N GLU A 179 -0.24 11.03 11.63
CA GLU A 179 1.08 11.47 12.14
C GLU A 179 2.15 11.44 11.03
N PRO A 180 1.93 12.11 9.89
CA PRO A 180 2.89 12.10 8.81
C PRO A 180 4.19 12.80 9.25
N ASN A 181 5.31 12.24 8.81
CA ASN A 181 6.62 12.87 8.95
C ASN A 181 7.28 13.16 7.58
N VAL A 182 6.65 12.72 6.50
CA VAL A 182 7.03 13.00 5.12
C VAL A 182 5.81 13.46 4.35
N ILE A 183 5.94 14.58 3.62
CA ILE A 183 4.95 15.05 2.65
C ILE A 183 5.60 14.97 1.28
N VAL A 184 5.08 14.10 0.44
CA VAL A 184 5.61 13.88 -0.91
C VAL A 184 4.95 14.88 -1.87
N ASP A 185 5.77 15.64 -2.60
CA ASP A 185 5.28 16.47 -3.72
C ASP A 185 4.75 15.58 -4.87
N ILE A 186 3.46 15.66 -5.14
CA ILE A 186 2.79 14.94 -6.22
C ILE A 186 2.22 15.89 -7.29
N THR A 187 2.66 17.14 -7.31
CA THR A 187 2.12 18.16 -8.22
C THR A 187 2.23 17.71 -9.68
N SER A 188 3.38 17.15 -10.06
CA SER A 188 3.62 16.67 -11.43
C SER A 188 2.92 15.35 -11.77
N THR A 189 2.64 14.51 -10.78
CA THR A 189 2.01 13.20 -10.94
C THR A 189 0.53 13.18 -10.56
N TRP A 190 -0.03 14.34 -10.23
CA TRP A 190 -1.46 14.48 -9.95
C TRP A 190 -2.37 13.99 -11.10
N PRO A 191 -2.07 14.29 -12.38
CA PRO A 191 -2.89 13.77 -13.48
C PRO A 191 -2.92 12.24 -13.54
N GLN A 192 -1.79 11.56 -13.26
CA GLN A 192 -1.71 10.10 -13.20
C GLN A 192 -2.55 9.54 -12.05
N LYS A 193 -2.48 10.17 -10.87
CA LYS A 193 -3.34 9.80 -9.73
C LYS A 193 -4.82 9.91 -10.10
N VAL A 194 -5.25 11.01 -10.70
CA VAL A 194 -6.64 11.19 -11.11
C VAL A 194 -7.07 10.11 -12.12
N ALA A 195 -6.20 9.79 -13.08
CA ALA A 195 -6.48 8.74 -14.06
C ALA A 195 -6.61 7.36 -13.41
N ALA A 196 -5.75 7.03 -12.44
CA ALA A 196 -5.84 5.79 -11.66
C ALA A 196 -7.15 5.72 -10.87
N LEU A 197 -7.49 6.77 -10.10
CA LEU A 197 -8.72 6.81 -9.31
C LEU A 197 -9.98 6.62 -10.16
N ARG A 198 -10.00 7.22 -11.35
CA ARG A 198 -11.13 7.11 -12.29
C ARG A 198 -11.26 5.73 -12.94
N SER A 199 -10.39 4.80 -12.65
CA SER A 199 -10.47 3.42 -13.19
C SER A 199 -11.36 2.50 -12.35
N TYR A 200 -11.72 2.86 -11.11
CA TYR A 200 -12.37 1.97 -10.14
C TYR A 200 -13.90 1.93 -10.26
N HIS A 201 -14.41 1.56 -11.45
CA HIS A 201 -15.85 1.51 -11.73
C HIS A 201 -16.59 0.36 -11.03
N ALA A 202 -15.90 -0.69 -10.61
CA ALA A 202 -16.52 -1.77 -9.83
C ALA A 202 -16.90 -1.32 -8.42
N GLN A 203 -16.13 -0.37 -7.84
CA GLN A 203 -16.31 0.11 -6.46
C GLN A 203 -17.06 1.44 -6.37
N PHE A 204 -17.07 2.22 -7.43
CA PHE A 204 -17.70 3.55 -7.47
C PHE A 204 -18.47 3.73 -8.77
N ASP A 205 -19.65 4.36 -8.68
CA ASP A 205 -20.30 4.93 -9.84
C ASP A 205 -19.63 6.25 -10.28
N ASP A 206 -20.04 6.83 -11.41
CA ASP A 206 -19.42 8.04 -11.95
C ASP A 206 -19.49 9.22 -10.97
N ALA A 207 -20.59 9.37 -10.22
CA ALA A 207 -20.75 10.41 -9.21
C ALA A 207 -19.80 10.20 -8.04
N GLY A 208 -19.68 8.97 -7.55
CA GLY A 208 -18.73 8.59 -6.50
C GLY A 208 -17.27 8.82 -6.90
N LEU A 209 -16.91 8.53 -8.16
CA LEU A 209 -15.57 8.83 -8.70
C LEU A 209 -15.30 10.34 -8.75
N ASP A 210 -16.28 11.16 -9.12
CA ASP A 210 -16.14 12.62 -9.10
C ASP A 210 -15.99 13.17 -7.68
N GLU A 211 -16.75 12.66 -6.73
CA GLU A 211 -16.63 13.01 -5.32
C GLU A 211 -15.26 12.60 -4.75
N LEU A 212 -14.80 11.37 -5.04
CA LEU A 212 -13.51 10.85 -4.62
C LEU A 212 -12.36 11.76 -5.12
N VAL A 213 -12.34 12.05 -6.43
CA VAL A 213 -11.31 12.91 -7.01
C VAL A 213 -11.34 14.31 -6.41
N THR A 214 -12.54 14.88 -6.21
CA THR A 214 -12.71 16.21 -5.61
C THR A 214 -12.19 16.24 -4.16
N ALA A 215 -12.53 15.23 -3.37
CA ALA A 215 -12.08 15.12 -1.99
C ALA A 215 -10.55 15.01 -1.88
N PHE A 216 -9.93 14.20 -2.75
CA PHE A 216 -8.47 14.04 -2.76
C PHE A 216 -7.74 15.21 -3.40
N ASP A 217 -8.34 15.97 -4.35
CA ASP A 217 -7.79 17.25 -4.80
C ASP A 217 -7.72 18.24 -3.63
N HIS A 218 -8.82 18.37 -2.88
CA HIS A 218 -8.84 19.24 -1.70
C HIS A 218 -7.83 18.81 -0.65
N LYS A 219 -7.81 17.52 -0.29
CA LYS A 219 -6.88 16.97 0.70
C LYS A 219 -5.42 17.17 0.29
N SER A 220 -5.07 16.92 -0.97
CA SER A 220 -3.69 17.07 -1.45
C SER A 220 -3.19 18.52 -1.40
N ARG A 221 -4.08 19.48 -1.70
CA ARG A 221 -3.78 20.92 -1.56
C ARG A 221 -3.65 21.34 -0.08
N GLN A 222 -4.52 20.81 0.79
CA GLN A 222 -4.46 21.08 2.23
C GLN A 222 -3.13 20.56 2.82
N VAL A 223 -2.73 19.35 2.46
CA VAL A 223 -1.46 18.74 2.91
C VAL A 223 -0.25 19.52 2.42
N ALA A 224 -0.32 20.15 1.24
CA ALA A 224 0.74 20.97 0.68
C ALA A 224 0.82 22.39 1.28
N GLN A 225 -0.10 22.79 2.17
CA GLN A 225 -0.04 24.12 2.78
C GLN A 225 1.28 24.33 3.53
N GLY A 226 1.96 25.43 3.22
CA GLY A 226 3.27 25.75 3.78
C GLY A 226 4.45 25.04 3.11
N GLN A 227 4.20 24.19 2.10
CA GLN A 227 5.23 23.57 1.27
C GLN A 227 5.52 24.41 0.01
N ALA A 228 6.63 24.12 -0.67
CA ALA A 228 7.02 24.79 -1.92
C ALA A 228 6.32 24.20 -3.18
N PHE A 229 5.30 23.36 -3.02
CA PHE A 229 4.58 22.67 -4.09
C PHE A 229 3.06 22.72 -3.89
N ALA A 230 2.29 22.40 -4.93
CA ALA A 230 0.85 22.64 -4.94
C ALA A 230 0.02 21.47 -4.41
N ARG A 231 0.53 20.24 -4.46
CA ARG A 231 -0.16 19.01 -4.01
C ARG A 231 0.78 18.07 -3.28
N GLY A 232 0.32 17.50 -2.18
CA GLY A 232 1.11 16.57 -1.35
C GLY A 232 0.36 15.31 -0.99
N GLU A 233 1.11 14.22 -0.79
CA GLU A 233 0.65 13.00 -0.13
C GLU A 233 1.38 12.80 1.19
N PRO A 234 0.64 12.61 2.30
CA PRO A 234 1.23 12.44 3.62
C PRO A 234 1.58 10.97 3.86
N LEU A 235 2.80 10.72 4.34
CA LEU A 235 3.27 9.40 4.73
C LEU A 235 3.90 9.44 6.13
N LYS A 236 3.74 8.37 6.89
CA LYS A 236 4.57 8.06 8.05
C LYS A 236 5.66 7.11 7.61
N VAL A 237 6.87 7.58 7.52
CA VAL A 237 8.04 6.80 7.07
C VAL A 237 8.91 6.47 8.27
N LEU A 238 9.20 5.17 8.45
CA LEU A 238 10.00 4.68 9.57
C LEU A 238 11.14 3.80 9.07
N HIS A 239 12.27 3.87 9.76
CA HIS A 239 13.27 2.80 9.70
C HIS A 239 12.67 1.53 10.29
N THR A 240 12.96 0.36 9.71
CA THR A 240 12.33 -0.90 10.14
C THR A 240 12.59 -1.26 11.60
N SER A 241 13.72 -0.84 12.17
CA SER A 241 14.01 -1.03 13.60
C SER A 241 13.06 -0.27 14.53
N ALA A 242 12.44 0.83 14.05
CA ALA A 242 11.48 1.59 14.85
C ALA A 242 10.15 0.86 15.08
N LEU A 243 9.90 -0.24 14.35
CA LEU A 243 8.73 -1.11 14.56
C LEU A 243 8.83 -1.93 15.86
N HIS A 244 10.00 -1.97 16.50
CA HIS A 244 10.22 -2.73 17.74
C HIS A 244 10.79 -1.85 18.82
N CYS A 245 10.14 -1.84 19.99
CA CYS A 245 10.53 -1.08 21.19
C CYS A 245 10.59 0.45 21.04
N GLY A 246 10.09 1.01 19.95
CA GLY A 246 10.09 2.47 19.73
C GLY A 246 11.49 3.08 19.64
N ILE A 247 12.47 2.33 19.15
CA ILE A 247 13.85 2.78 18.98
C ILE A 247 13.98 3.63 17.72
#